data_e3c6380a45c7b793e37a7909f9d70737
#
_entry.id   e3c6380a45c7b793e37a7909f9d70737
#
_cell.length_a   1.000
_cell.length_b   1.000
_cell.length_c   1.000
_cell.angle_alpha   90.00
_cell.angle_beta   90.00
_cell.angle_gamma   90.00
#
_symmetry.space_group_name_H-M   'P 1'
#
loop_
_entity.id
_entity.type
_entity.pdbx_description
1 polymer ?
#
loop_
_entity_poly.entity_id
_entity_poly.type
_entity_poly.pdbx_seq_one_letter_code
_entity_poly.pdbx_strand_id
1 'polypeptide(L)'
;VTDPLLERFFRYLAFDCQTKLRGHKLQACPGQRALAEQLRAELAELGLKEITLAKDGSLTALLPASTANKPTIGFLLDLATPAELACKDVAPEILPSYRGGDISLGESNVCISPVQFPFMHQLHEQTLIIGDGKHGLGAQSKGAIALVMTLLEQLQGQTRANNLRVAFVPDNAVALDARFFDDFHCDVMFSLQAEGVGRLEVENLYSADLAIVLADDGEGNVLEYGCALQHHFSRHISHGLQLLELQGNEQQVKMHYRVSALARAGFDECLSAVERALENAQRTGVAARFQLGDVVENMAANVAQSPLALKVAQRAARQCGLDLATGCALTTPMGAHLARFGIACPSLSIGGFNFATRKALLSLQGMQLSGEIMAQMVIDG
;
A
#
# COMPACT_ATOMS: atom_id res chain seq x y z
N VAL A 1 21.33 23.13 -5.17
CA VAL A 1 21.49 21.74 -5.58
C VAL A 1 20.24 21.03 -5.14
N THR A 2 19.46 20.53 -6.08
CA THR A 2 18.23 19.77 -5.79
C THR A 2 18.64 18.39 -5.23
N ASP A 3 17.93 17.88 -4.25
CA ASP A 3 18.19 16.54 -3.71
C ASP A 3 17.89 15.46 -4.77
N PRO A 4 18.81 14.53 -5.07
CA PRO A 4 18.64 13.50 -6.11
C PRO A 4 17.38 12.64 -5.92
N LEU A 5 16.94 12.42 -4.67
CA LEU A 5 15.72 11.69 -4.36
C LEU A 5 14.48 12.46 -4.83
N LEU A 6 14.45 13.80 -4.60
CA LEU A 6 13.35 14.65 -5.06
C LEU A 6 13.31 14.75 -6.59
N GLU A 7 14.47 14.85 -7.24
CA GLU A 7 14.56 14.88 -8.72
C GLU A 7 13.97 13.61 -9.32
N ARG A 8 14.27 12.43 -8.75
CA ARG A 8 13.68 11.16 -9.17
C ARG A 8 12.18 11.12 -8.91
N PHE A 9 11.77 11.51 -7.71
CA PHE A 9 10.34 11.52 -7.35
C PHE A 9 9.53 12.37 -8.35
N PHE A 10 9.97 13.60 -8.63
CA PHE A 10 9.28 14.48 -9.57
C PHE A 10 9.28 13.93 -11.00
N ARG A 11 10.39 13.31 -11.44
CA ARG A 11 10.45 12.64 -12.74
C ARG A 11 9.43 11.52 -12.86
N TYR A 12 9.28 10.71 -11.82
CA TYR A 12 8.35 9.58 -11.84
C TYR A 12 6.88 10.03 -11.72
N LEU A 13 6.59 11.21 -11.21
CA LEU A 13 5.23 11.78 -11.21
C LEU A 13 4.65 11.98 -12.62
N ALA A 14 5.50 12.13 -13.64
CA ALA A 14 5.06 12.29 -15.03
C ALA A 14 4.31 11.05 -15.60
N PHE A 15 4.47 9.86 -14.99
CA PHE A 15 3.83 8.64 -15.44
C PHE A 15 2.43 8.48 -14.83
N ASP A 16 1.40 8.31 -15.67
CA ASP A 16 0.04 7.98 -15.22
C ASP A 16 -0.07 6.48 -14.89
N CYS A 17 0.15 6.16 -13.63
CA CYS A 17 0.16 4.78 -13.12
C CYS A 17 -1.16 4.37 -12.44
N GLN A 18 -2.25 5.15 -12.59
CA GLN A 18 -3.52 4.85 -11.95
C GLN A 18 -4.04 3.49 -12.36
N THR A 19 -4.37 2.67 -11.36
CA THR A 19 -5.02 1.37 -11.58
C THR A 19 -6.38 1.58 -12.24
N LYS A 20 -6.60 0.94 -13.38
CA LYS A 20 -7.90 0.93 -14.07
C LYS A 20 -8.53 -0.44 -13.86
N LEU A 21 -9.55 -0.50 -13.01
CA LEU A 21 -10.33 -1.71 -12.81
C LEU A 21 -11.01 -2.13 -14.13
N ARG A 22 -10.43 -3.10 -14.84
CA ARG A 22 -10.98 -3.71 -16.03
C ARG A 22 -11.19 -5.20 -15.81
N GLY A 23 -12.32 -5.55 -15.17
CA GLY A 23 -12.68 -6.95 -14.92
C GLY A 23 -11.68 -7.67 -13.99
N HIS A 24 -11.72 -9.01 -14.01
CA HIS A 24 -10.89 -9.85 -13.11
C HIS A 24 -9.44 -10.07 -13.57
N LYS A 25 -8.97 -9.40 -14.63
CA LYS A 25 -7.58 -9.51 -15.09
C LYS A 25 -6.90 -8.17 -14.90
N LEU A 26 -6.08 -8.08 -13.86
CA LEU A 26 -5.14 -6.99 -13.66
C LEU A 26 -4.03 -7.13 -14.72
N GLN A 27 -3.82 -6.09 -15.47
CA GLN A 27 -2.74 -5.99 -16.43
C GLN A 27 -2.15 -4.59 -16.29
N ALA A 28 -0.82 -4.51 -16.20
CA ALA A 28 -0.14 -3.21 -16.09
C ALA A 28 -0.73 -2.20 -17.08
N CYS A 29 -1.15 -1.05 -16.58
CA CYS A 29 -1.63 0.02 -17.44
C CYS A 29 -0.45 0.60 -18.26
N PRO A 30 -0.71 1.33 -19.37
CA PRO A 30 0.35 1.88 -20.20
C PRO A 30 1.38 2.72 -19.43
N GLY A 31 0.93 3.49 -18.44
CA GLY A 31 1.81 4.31 -17.61
C GLY A 31 2.70 3.50 -16.68
N GLN A 32 2.16 2.44 -16.05
CA GLN A 32 2.95 1.51 -15.24
C GLN A 32 4.03 0.83 -16.10
N ARG A 33 3.66 0.41 -17.32
CA ARG A 33 4.62 -0.20 -18.24
C ARG A 33 5.70 0.78 -18.71
N ALA A 34 5.32 2.01 -19.01
CA ALA A 34 6.27 3.06 -19.38
C ALA A 34 7.24 3.38 -18.24
N LEU A 35 6.73 3.45 -17.00
CA LEU A 35 7.58 3.62 -15.82
C LEU A 35 8.53 2.43 -15.65
N ALA A 36 8.05 1.19 -15.79
CA ALA A 36 8.90 -0.01 -15.70
C ALA A 36 10.01 -0.01 -16.76
N GLU A 37 9.74 0.41 -18.00
CA GLU A 37 10.77 0.56 -19.05
C GLU A 37 11.80 1.64 -18.69
N GLN A 38 11.37 2.77 -18.14
CA GLN A 38 12.28 3.82 -17.65
C GLN A 38 13.17 3.28 -16.53
N LEU A 39 12.59 2.61 -15.54
CA LEU A 39 13.32 2.00 -14.44
C LEU A 39 14.29 0.92 -14.92
N ARG A 40 13.91 0.12 -15.91
CA ARG A 40 14.80 -0.88 -16.53
C ARG A 40 16.06 -0.24 -17.09
N ALA A 41 15.93 0.90 -17.79
CA ALA A 41 17.07 1.64 -18.32
C ALA A 41 17.96 2.17 -17.19
N GLU A 42 17.38 2.81 -16.18
CA GLU A 42 18.12 3.34 -15.02
C GLU A 42 18.84 2.23 -14.24
N LEU A 43 18.21 1.05 -14.03
CA LEU A 43 18.84 -0.09 -13.38
C LEU A 43 20.03 -0.63 -14.18
N ALA A 44 19.94 -0.63 -15.52
CA ALA A 44 21.04 -1.02 -16.38
C ALA A 44 22.21 -0.03 -16.31
N GLU A 45 21.93 1.28 -16.30
CA GLU A 45 22.93 2.33 -16.10
C GLU A 45 23.64 2.22 -14.74
N LEU A 46 22.89 1.85 -13.68
CA LEU A 46 23.44 1.56 -12.36
C LEU A 46 24.20 0.22 -12.30
N GLY A 47 24.24 -0.55 -13.39
CA GLY A 47 25.02 -1.79 -13.49
C GLY A 47 24.45 -2.99 -12.73
N LEU A 48 23.15 -2.99 -12.40
CA LEU A 48 22.48 -4.12 -11.79
C LEU A 48 22.50 -5.33 -12.73
N LYS A 49 22.36 -6.51 -12.15
CA LYS A 49 22.35 -7.80 -12.84
C LYS A 49 20.94 -8.37 -12.90
N GLU A 50 20.74 -9.40 -13.73
CA GLU A 50 19.48 -10.16 -13.83
C GLU A 50 18.26 -9.26 -14.04
N ILE A 51 18.40 -8.19 -14.83
CA ILE A 51 17.31 -7.25 -15.09
C ILE A 51 16.31 -7.90 -16.03
N THR A 52 15.11 -8.16 -15.54
CA THR A 52 14.04 -8.83 -16.30
C THR A 52 12.75 -8.00 -16.24
N LEU A 53 12.23 -7.61 -17.39
CA LEU A 53 10.89 -7.03 -17.53
C LEU A 53 9.95 -8.08 -18.12
N ALA A 54 9.04 -8.57 -17.32
CA ALA A 54 8.09 -9.60 -17.68
C ALA A 54 6.92 -9.07 -18.54
N LYS A 55 6.15 -9.97 -19.14
CA LYS A 55 5.00 -9.62 -20.01
C LYS A 55 3.88 -8.92 -19.25
N ASP A 56 3.68 -9.24 -17.98
CA ASP A 56 2.71 -8.62 -17.08
C ASP A 56 3.09 -7.20 -16.66
N GLY A 57 4.33 -6.79 -16.92
CA GLY A 57 4.88 -5.49 -16.56
C GLY A 57 5.72 -5.50 -15.28
N SER A 58 5.88 -6.65 -14.62
CA SER A 58 6.77 -6.79 -13.47
C SER A 58 8.24 -6.65 -13.90
N LEU A 59 9.00 -5.83 -13.18
CA LEU A 59 10.42 -5.60 -13.41
C LEU A 59 11.21 -6.07 -12.19
N THR A 60 12.22 -6.91 -12.40
CA THR A 60 13.11 -7.39 -11.34
C THR A 60 14.57 -7.09 -11.68
N ALA A 61 15.41 -6.92 -10.64
CA ALA A 61 16.85 -6.76 -10.81
C ALA A 61 17.59 -7.21 -9.55
N LEU A 62 18.89 -7.48 -9.69
CA LEU A 62 19.79 -7.90 -8.63
C LEU A 62 20.99 -6.94 -8.51
N LEU A 63 21.21 -6.41 -7.32
CA LEU A 63 22.48 -5.83 -6.89
C LEU A 63 23.23 -6.89 -6.07
N PRO A 64 24.31 -7.51 -6.59
CA PRO A 64 24.99 -8.59 -5.86
C PRO A 64 25.77 -8.07 -4.66
N ALA A 65 25.90 -8.92 -3.65
CA ALA A 65 26.82 -8.71 -2.52
C ALA A 65 28.26 -8.62 -3.01
N SER A 66 29.15 -8.09 -2.18
CA SER A 66 30.57 -7.98 -2.49
C SER A 66 31.31 -9.33 -2.49
N THR A 67 30.73 -10.34 -1.84
CA THR A 67 31.22 -11.72 -1.79
C THR A 67 30.13 -12.72 -2.15
N ALA A 68 30.48 -13.88 -2.68
CA ALA A 68 29.53 -14.91 -3.07
C ALA A 68 28.82 -15.58 -1.88
N ASN A 69 27.70 -16.25 -2.15
CA ASN A 69 26.91 -17.04 -1.19
C ASN A 69 26.42 -16.24 0.03
N LYS A 70 25.94 -15.05 -0.20
CA LYS A 70 25.35 -14.18 0.83
C LYS A 70 23.83 -14.22 0.79
N PRO A 71 23.15 -14.00 1.93
CA PRO A 71 21.71 -13.85 1.97
C PRO A 71 21.21 -12.79 0.97
N THR A 72 19.97 -12.96 0.54
CA THR A 72 19.32 -12.05 -0.38
C THR A 72 18.15 -11.35 0.30
N ILE A 73 18.21 -10.03 0.33
CA ILE A 73 17.13 -9.18 0.79
C ILE A 73 16.32 -8.74 -0.44
N GLY A 74 15.01 -8.87 -0.37
CA GLY A 74 14.08 -8.43 -1.40
C GLY A 74 13.33 -7.18 -1.00
N PHE A 75 13.28 -6.17 -1.86
CA PHE A 75 12.35 -5.05 -1.77
C PHE A 75 11.31 -5.14 -2.87
N LEU A 76 10.05 -5.14 -2.46
CA LEU A 76 8.90 -5.22 -3.34
C LEU A 76 8.19 -3.86 -3.38
N LEU A 77 8.05 -3.29 -4.58
CA LEU A 77 7.53 -1.96 -4.83
C LEU A 77 6.33 -2.00 -5.77
N ASP A 78 5.36 -1.16 -5.51
CA ASP A 78 4.18 -1.01 -6.35
C ASP A 78 4.42 0.03 -7.45
N LEU A 79 4.10 -0.32 -8.70
CA LEU A 79 4.07 0.62 -9.82
C LEU A 79 2.76 1.42 -9.85
N ALA A 80 1.69 0.89 -9.26
CA ALA A 80 0.36 1.47 -9.33
C ALA A 80 0.18 2.66 -8.39
N THR A 81 -0.68 3.59 -8.80
CA THR A 81 -1.30 4.59 -7.93
C THR A 81 -2.78 4.24 -7.71
N PRO A 82 -3.40 4.68 -6.60
CA PRO A 82 -4.78 4.30 -6.27
C PRO A 82 -5.79 4.56 -7.39
N ALA A 83 -6.75 3.65 -7.54
CA ALA A 83 -7.79 3.75 -8.57
C ALA A 83 -8.75 4.92 -8.31
N GLU A 84 -9.02 5.22 -7.04
CA GLU A 84 -10.01 6.20 -6.60
C GLU A 84 -9.49 7.63 -6.64
N LEU A 85 -8.18 7.82 -6.78
CA LEU A 85 -7.54 9.12 -6.71
C LEU A 85 -6.56 9.32 -7.87
N ALA A 86 -6.91 10.21 -8.80
CA ALA A 86 -6.02 10.54 -9.90
C ALA A 86 -4.71 11.13 -9.37
N CYS A 87 -3.58 10.58 -9.82
CA CYS A 87 -2.23 11.02 -9.50
C CYS A 87 -1.49 11.50 -10.78
N LYS A 88 -2.25 11.97 -11.76
CA LYS A 88 -1.74 12.53 -13.01
C LYS A 88 -1.74 14.06 -12.93
N ASP A 89 -0.76 14.69 -13.58
CA ASP A 89 -0.64 16.15 -13.66
C ASP A 89 -0.58 16.84 -12.27
N VAL A 90 -0.06 16.13 -11.28
CA VAL A 90 0.15 16.67 -9.93
C VAL A 90 1.20 17.78 -9.97
N ALA A 91 0.91 18.90 -9.31
CA ALA A 91 1.87 19.96 -9.07
C ALA A 91 2.35 19.89 -7.61
N PRO A 92 3.42 19.14 -7.32
CA PRO A 92 3.93 19.03 -5.96
C PRO A 92 4.61 20.32 -5.53
N GLU A 93 4.47 20.66 -4.25
CA GLU A 93 5.13 21.81 -3.64
C GLU A 93 6.11 21.33 -2.57
N ILE A 94 7.26 21.98 -2.47
CA ILE A 94 8.24 21.77 -1.41
C ILE A 94 8.04 22.85 -0.37
N LEU A 95 7.67 22.41 0.85
CA LEU A 95 7.60 23.27 2.03
C LEU A 95 8.87 23.08 2.86
N PRO A 96 9.84 23.97 2.76
CA PRO A 96 11.09 23.86 3.51
C PRO A 96 10.84 24.19 4.98
N SER A 97 11.38 23.39 5.89
CA SER A 97 11.38 23.66 7.31
C SER A 97 9.99 23.96 7.89
N TYR A 98 9.09 22.97 7.89
CA TYR A 98 7.76 23.10 8.44
C TYR A 98 7.80 23.60 9.91
N ARG A 99 7.12 24.71 10.19
CA ARG A 99 7.15 25.38 11.50
C ARG A 99 5.94 25.09 12.39
N GLY A 100 5.10 24.16 11.99
CA GLY A 100 3.82 23.86 12.65
C GLY A 100 2.65 24.63 12.05
N GLY A 101 1.45 24.31 12.53
CA GLY A 101 0.20 24.90 12.04
C GLY A 101 -0.35 24.20 10.80
N ASP A 102 -1.41 24.77 10.27
CA ASP A 102 -2.14 24.25 9.11
C ASP A 102 -1.37 24.50 7.82
N ILE A 103 -1.42 23.54 6.90
CA ILE A 103 -0.84 23.62 5.56
C ILE A 103 -1.98 23.67 4.54
N SER A 104 -2.15 24.78 3.84
CA SER A 104 -3.08 24.87 2.71
C SER A 104 -2.45 24.24 1.46
N LEU A 105 -3.21 23.43 0.72
CA LEU A 105 -2.72 22.72 -0.46
C LEU A 105 -3.07 23.47 -1.75
N GLY A 106 -2.09 24.15 -2.33
CA GLY A 106 -2.26 24.93 -3.54
C GLY A 106 -3.39 25.95 -3.42
N GLU A 107 -4.15 26.12 -4.50
CA GLU A 107 -5.37 26.97 -4.54
C GLU A 107 -6.64 26.20 -4.16
N SER A 108 -6.51 24.99 -3.62
CA SER A 108 -7.67 24.19 -3.21
C SER A 108 -8.14 24.62 -1.81
N ASN A 109 -9.39 24.25 -1.47
CA ASN A 109 -9.90 24.43 -0.11
C ASN A 109 -9.46 23.28 0.83
N VAL A 110 -8.46 22.49 0.43
CA VAL A 110 -7.95 21.37 1.22
C VAL A 110 -6.81 21.84 2.11
N CYS A 111 -6.90 21.46 3.38
CA CYS A 111 -5.92 21.80 4.40
C CYS A 111 -5.47 20.55 5.14
N ILE A 112 -4.18 20.44 5.46
CA ILE A 112 -3.63 19.46 6.39
C ILE A 112 -3.42 20.14 7.72
N SER A 113 -4.12 19.69 8.78
CA SER A 113 -4.10 20.32 10.09
C SER A 113 -3.53 19.39 11.16
N PRO A 114 -2.63 19.84 12.05
CA PRO A 114 -2.16 19.07 13.19
C PRO A 114 -3.28 18.62 14.13
N VAL A 115 -4.40 19.36 14.16
CA VAL A 115 -5.59 18.96 14.93
C VAL A 115 -6.22 17.69 14.36
N GLN A 116 -6.26 17.57 13.03
CA GLN A 116 -6.77 16.38 12.36
C GLN A 116 -5.71 15.27 12.29
N PHE A 117 -4.44 15.63 12.14
CA PHE A 117 -3.32 14.73 11.95
C PHE A 117 -2.20 15.00 12.97
N PRO A 118 -2.31 14.44 14.20
CA PRO A 118 -1.35 14.72 15.28
C PRO A 118 0.11 14.33 14.95
N PHE A 119 0.34 13.41 13.98
CA PHE A 119 1.70 13.05 13.54
C PHE A 119 2.48 14.26 13.00
N MET A 120 1.81 15.32 12.56
CA MET A 120 2.47 16.53 12.04
C MET A 120 3.35 17.23 13.10
N HIS A 121 3.10 17.02 14.39
CA HIS A 121 3.97 17.55 15.45
C HIS A 121 5.39 16.97 15.38
N GLN A 122 5.55 15.74 14.83
CA GLN A 122 6.85 15.09 14.66
C GLN A 122 7.61 15.62 13.43
N LEU A 123 6.95 16.36 12.56
CA LEU A 123 7.51 16.87 11.30
C LEU A 123 8.06 18.30 11.42
N HIS A 124 8.11 18.85 12.63
CA HIS A 124 8.64 20.21 12.86
C HIS A 124 10.10 20.30 12.34
N GLU A 125 10.40 21.41 11.68
CA GLU A 125 11.68 21.70 11.02
C GLU A 125 12.06 20.77 9.85
N GLN A 126 11.19 19.83 9.46
CA GLN A 126 11.42 18.97 8.30
C GLN A 126 10.96 19.66 7.00
N THR A 127 11.59 19.23 5.91
CA THR A 127 11.16 19.61 4.55
C THR A 127 10.06 18.66 4.11
N LEU A 128 8.89 19.20 3.79
CA LEU A 128 7.73 18.43 3.36
C LEU A 128 7.50 18.58 1.87
N ILE A 129 7.11 17.49 1.22
CA ILE A 129 6.62 17.47 -0.15
C ILE A 129 5.12 17.21 -0.06
N ILE A 130 4.33 18.14 -0.58
CA ILE A 130 2.87 18.14 -0.51
C ILE A 130 2.26 18.21 -1.89
N GLY A 131 1.03 17.76 -2.04
CA GLY A 131 0.27 17.84 -3.28
C GLY A 131 -0.50 19.16 -3.43
N ASP A 132 -1.21 19.29 -4.54
CA ASP A 132 -2.03 20.46 -4.89
C ASP A 132 -3.44 20.46 -4.23
N GLY A 133 -3.77 19.42 -3.47
CA GLY A 133 -5.09 19.23 -2.85
C GLY A 133 -6.21 18.84 -3.84
N LYS A 134 -5.93 18.74 -5.13
CA LYS A 134 -6.86 18.30 -6.19
C LYS A 134 -6.61 16.84 -6.57
N HIS A 135 -5.35 16.46 -6.64
CA HIS A 135 -4.89 15.14 -7.07
C HIS A 135 -4.22 14.39 -5.91
N GLY A 136 -4.04 13.08 -6.08
CA GLY A 136 -3.20 12.30 -5.20
C GLY A 136 -1.73 12.56 -5.51
N LEU A 137 -0.89 12.63 -4.49
CA LEU A 137 0.56 12.88 -4.67
C LEU A 137 1.31 11.69 -5.29
N GLY A 138 0.73 10.48 -5.28
CA GLY A 138 1.46 9.27 -5.68
C GLY A 138 2.62 8.93 -4.72
N ALA A 139 2.56 9.43 -3.52
CA ALA A 139 3.63 9.39 -2.52
C ALA A 139 4.05 7.96 -2.17
N GLN A 140 3.10 7.04 -1.99
CA GLN A 140 3.39 5.66 -1.60
C GLN A 140 4.22 4.93 -2.66
N SER A 141 3.74 4.83 -3.89
CA SER A 141 4.42 4.07 -4.96
C SER A 141 5.64 4.82 -5.50
N LYS A 142 5.46 6.04 -6.00
CA LYS A 142 6.54 6.79 -6.65
C LYS A 142 7.57 7.30 -5.67
N GLY A 143 7.16 7.60 -4.42
CA GLY A 143 8.07 7.92 -3.32
C GLY A 143 8.96 6.74 -2.95
N ALA A 144 8.39 5.54 -2.81
CA ALA A 144 9.14 4.31 -2.55
C ALA A 144 10.11 3.98 -3.70
N ILE A 145 9.65 4.12 -4.96
CA ILE A 145 10.50 3.89 -6.15
C ILE A 145 11.67 4.87 -6.16
N ALA A 146 11.43 6.17 -5.97
CA ALA A 146 12.48 7.19 -5.93
C ALA A 146 13.49 6.90 -4.81
N LEU A 147 13.02 6.50 -3.63
CA LEU A 147 13.84 6.13 -2.50
C LEU A 147 14.76 4.95 -2.82
N VAL A 148 14.22 3.86 -3.36
CA VAL A 148 15.01 2.65 -3.69
C VAL A 148 15.98 2.91 -4.85
N MET A 149 15.60 3.65 -5.88
CA MET A 149 16.51 4.00 -6.97
C MET A 149 17.67 4.89 -6.50
N THR A 150 17.41 5.78 -5.54
CA THR A 150 18.47 6.60 -4.90
C THR A 150 19.36 5.73 -4.00
N LEU A 151 18.78 4.81 -3.24
CA LEU A 151 19.52 3.84 -2.45
C LEU A 151 20.44 2.98 -3.33
N LEU A 152 19.95 2.45 -4.45
CA LEU A 152 20.74 1.64 -5.38
C LEU A 152 21.95 2.40 -5.94
N GLU A 153 21.81 3.70 -6.22
CA GLU A 153 22.93 4.57 -6.62
C GLU A 153 23.93 4.77 -5.48
N GLN A 154 23.45 5.04 -4.26
CA GLN A 154 24.29 5.23 -3.08
C GLN A 154 25.08 3.98 -2.71
N LEU A 155 24.53 2.80 -2.97
CA LEU A 155 25.20 1.51 -2.73
C LEU A 155 26.28 1.17 -3.78
N GLN A 156 26.42 1.96 -4.88
CA GLN A 156 27.46 1.74 -5.85
C GLN A 156 28.84 2.02 -5.20
N GLY A 157 29.78 1.11 -5.42
CA GLY A 157 31.13 1.21 -4.87
C GLY A 157 31.25 0.90 -3.37
N GLN A 158 30.14 0.66 -2.66
CA GLN A 158 30.16 0.25 -1.25
C GLN A 158 30.32 -1.27 -1.11
N THR A 159 30.94 -1.71 0.01
CA THR A 159 30.96 -3.12 0.39
C THR A 159 29.58 -3.53 0.90
N ARG A 160 29.04 -4.62 0.37
CA ARG A 160 27.72 -5.14 0.70
C ARG A 160 27.84 -6.56 1.26
N ALA A 161 27.29 -6.75 2.46
CA ALA A 161 27.23 -8.07 3.09
C ALA A 161 26.15 -8.96 2.49
N ASN A 162 25.05 -8.37 2.00
CA ASN A 162 23.90 -9.08 1.44
C ASN A 162 23.67 -8.74 -0.05
N ASN A 163 23.05 -9.66 -0.78
CA ASN A 163 22.45 -9.34 -2.07
C ASN A 163 21.20 -8.50 -1.86
N LEU A 164 20.93 -7.60 -2.79
CA LEU A 164 19.66 -6.88 -2.84
C LEU A 164 18.94 -7.20 -4.14
N ARG A 165 17.77 -7.84 -4.06
CA ARG A 165 16.83 -7.96 -5.15
C ARG A 165 15.75 -6.90 -5.02
N VAL A 166 15.41 -6.27 -6.13
CA VAL A 166 14.29 -5.33 -6.21
C VAL A 166 13.27 -5.84 -7.22
N ALA A 167 12.00 -5.70 -6.88
CA ALA A 167 10.89 -5.98 -7.79
C ALA A 167 9.92 -4.80 -7.80
N PHE A 168 9.61 -4.34 -8.99
CA PHE A 168 8.58 -3.33 -9.25
C PHE A 168 7.41 -4.05 -9.91
N VAL A 169 6.28 -4.12 -9.23
CA VAL A 169 5.15 -4.95 -9.65
C VAL A 169 3.92 -4.09 -9.94
N PRO A 170 3.10 -4.44 -10.93
CA PRO A 170 1.85 -3.76 -11.18
C PRO A 170 0.80 -4.11 -10.13
N ASP A 171 -0.15 -3.21 -9.93
CA ASP A 171 -1.40 -3.43 -9.21
C ASP A 171 -1.26 -4.08 -7.83
N ASN A 172 -0.31 -3.55 -7.01
CA ASN A 172 -0.11 -3.94 -5.62
C ASN A 172 0.11 -5.46 -5.42
N ALA A 173 0.80 -6.11 -6.35
CA ALA A 173 1.08 -7.55 -6.31
C ALA A 173 -0.15 -8.49 -6.35
N VAL A 174 -1.36 -7.99 -6.54
CA VAL A 174 -2.59 -8.81 -6.59
C VAL A 174 -2.53 -9.87 -7.70
N ALA A 175 -1.90 -9.53 -8.82
CA ALA A 175 -1.78 -10.40 -9.99
C ALA A 175 -0.58 -11.37 -9.93
N LEU A 176 0.29 -11.28 -8.91
CA LEU A 176 1.43 -12.19 -8.79
C LEU A 176 0.97 -13.61 -8.50
N ASP A 177 1.61 -14.57 -9.14
CA ASP A 177 1.43 -15.99 -8.88
C ASP A 177 2.69 -16.62 -8.22
N ALA A 178 2.58 -17.89 -7.82
CA ALA A 178 3.68 -18.57 -7.15
C ALA A 178 4.96 -18.63 -8.01
N ARG A 179 4.84 -18.67 -9.35
CA ARG A 179 6.00 -18.76 -10.29
C ARG A 179 6.86 -17.50 -10.24
N PHE A 180 6.27 -16.33 -9.95
CA PHE A 180 7.05 -15.12 -9.75
C PHE A 180 8.10 -15.30 -8.65
N PHE A 181 7.75 -16.00 -7.57
CA PHE A 181 8.63 -16.19 -6.41
C PHE A 181 9.65 -17.31 -6.60
N ASP A 182 9.46 -18.20 -7.58
CA ASP A 182 10.49 -19.18 -8.00
C ASP A 182 11.68 -18.45 -8.63
N ASP A 183 11.42 -17.38 -9.40
CA ASP A 183 12.45 -16.55 -10.03
C ASP A 183 12.95 -15.43 -9.10
N PHE A 184 12.04 -14.80 -8.33
CA PHE A 184 12.34 -13.74 -7.34
C PHE A 184 12.58 -14.35 -5.95
N HIS A 185 13.61 -15.19 -5.85
CA HIS A 185 13.95 -15.82 -4.57
C HIS A 185 14.71 -14.89 -3.66
N CYS A 186 14.22 -14.74 -2.39
CA CYS A 186 14.83 -13.92 -1.34
C CYS A 186 14.75 -14.66 0.01
N ASP A 187 15.79 -14.51 0.84
CA ASP A 187 15.80 -15.06 2.20
C ASP A 187 14.90 -14.25 3.14
N VAL A 188 14.81 -12.94 2.90
CA VAL A 188 13.87 -12.03 3.56
C VAL A 188 13.32 -11.06 2.52
N MET A 189 12.06 -10.67 2.70
CA MET A 189 11.38 -9.76 1.79
C MET A 189 10.63 -8.67 2.56
N PHE A 190 10.63 -7.46 2.02
CA PHE A 190 9.90 -6.32 2.56
C PHE A 190 9.11 -5.61 1.45
N SER A 191 7.90 -5.20 1.74
CA SER A 191 7.23 -4.17 0.93
C SER A 191 7.52 -2.77 1.50
N LEU A 192 7.35 -1.74 0.68
CA LEU A 192 7.69 -0.35 1.05
C LEU A 192 6.43 0.52 0.96
N GLN A 193 5.50 0.30 1.90
CA GLN A 193 4.16 0.90 1.84
C GLN A 193 3.68 1.46 3.18
N ALA A 194 4.41 1.18 4.28
CA ALA A 194 3.99 1.65 5.60
C ALA A 194 4.13 3.18 5.71
N GLU A 195 3.19 3.78 6.41
CA GLU A 195 3.22 5.22 6.72
C GLU A 195 4.14 5.52 7.91
N GLY A 196 4.65 6.75 7.94
CA GLY A 196 5.51 7.24 9.01
C GLY A 196 6.99 7.04 8.76
N VAL A 197 7.76 7.13 9.83
CA VAL A 197 9.21 6.96 9.87
C VAL A 197 9.56 5.94 10.93
N GLY A 198 10.49 5.00 10.63
CA GLY A 198 10.93 4.00 11.59
C GLY A 198 9.81 3.05 12.04
N ARG A 199 8.94 2.68 11.12
CA ARG A 199 7.81 1.77 11.37
C ARG A 199 7.92 0.54 10.48
N LEU A 200 7.58 -0.62 11.06
CA LEU A 200 7.45 -1.89 10.37
C LEU A 200 6.04 -2.45 10.64
N GLU A 201 5.22 -2.54 9.61
CA GLU A 201 3.92 -3.19 9.70
C GLU A 201 4.11 -4.69 9.52
N VAL A 202 3.73 -5.45 10.55
CA VAL A 202 3.92 -6.89 10.66
C VAL A 202 2.61 -7.66 10.58
N GLU A 203 1.50 -6.95 10.57
CA GLU A 203 0.15 -7.47 10.46
C GLU A 203 -0.77 -6.50 9.71
N ASN A 204 -1.91 -6.99 9.26
CA ASN A 204 -2.96 -6.21 8.62
C ASN A 204 -4.34 -6.76 9.02
N LEU A 205 -5.41 -6.04 8.68
CA LEU A 205 -6.76 -6.54 8.89
C LEU A 205 -7.09 -7.67 7.89
N TYR A 206 -7.78 -8.72 8.36
CA TYR A 206 -8.61 -9.53 7.46
C TYR A 206 -9.60 -8.61 6.79
N SER A 207 -9.77 -8.70 5.47
CA SER A 207 -10.72 -7.85 4.76
C SER A 207 -11.28 -8.54 3.52
N ALA A 208 -12.51 -8.21 3.17
CA ALA A 208 -13.13 -8.58 1.91
C ALA A 208 -14.18 -7.56 1.52
N ASP A 209 -14.39 -7.41 0.22
CA ASP A 209 -15.54 -6.68 -0.30
C ASP A 209 -16.78 -7.57 -0.27
N LEU A 210 -17.90 -7.02 0.13
CA LEU A 210 -19.18 -7.69 0.24
C LEU A 210 -20.24 -6.94 -0.56
N ALA A 211 -20.81 -7.59 -1.56
CA ALA A 211 -21.94 -7.06 -2.33
C ALA A 211 -23.24 -7.68 -1.83
N ILE A 212 -24.21 -6.85 -1.49
CA ILE A 212 -25.58 -7.26 -1.13
C ILE A 212 -26.52 -6.74 -2.21
N VAL A 213 -27.40 -7.60 -2.67
CA VAL A 213 -28.46 -7.24 -3.61
C VAL A 213 -29.81 -7.61 -2.98
N LEU A 214 -30.67 -6.61 -2.86
CA LEU A 214 -32.05 -6.77 -2.42
C LEU A 214 -32.95 -6.56 -3.65
N ALA A 215 -33.97 -7.37 -3.79
CA ALA A 215 -34.98 -7.25 -4.84
C ALA A 215 -36.35 -7.62 -4.26
N ASP A 216 -37.40 -7.02 -4.79
CA ASP A 216 -38.79 -7.34 -4.43
C ASP A 216 -39.48 -8.05 -5.58
N ASP A 217 -40.37 -8.98 -5.23
CA ASP A 217 -41.17 -9.76 -6.18
C ASP A 217 -42.53 -9.11 -6.49
N GLY A 218 -42.87 -7.92 -5.91
CA GLY A 218 -44.20 -7.38 -6.25
C GLY A 218 -44.65 -6.07 -5.63
N GLU A 219 -44.74 -5.87 -4.35
CA GLU A 219 -45.48 -4.72 -3.77
C GLU A 219 -44.74 -3.90 -2.71
N GLY A 220 -43.46 -4.17 -2.46
CA GLY A 220 -42.69 -3.49 -1.43
C GLY A 220 -41.75 -2.41 -1.99
N ASN A 221 -41.38 -1.47 -1.13
CA ASN A 221 -40.32 -0.49 -1.45
C ASN A 221 -38.97 -1.02 -0.93
N VAL A 222 -38.22 -1.68 -1.81
CA VAL A 222 -36.92 -2.29 -1.48
C VAL A 222 -35.88 -1.23 -1.08
N LEU A 223 -36.02 0.00 -1.55
CA LEU A 223 -35.13 1.09 -1.17
C LEU A 223 -35.30 1.46 0.32
N GLU A 224 -36.51 1.57 0.80
CA GLU A 224 -36.78 1.81 2.22
C GLU A 224 -36.24 0.65 3.08
N TYR A 225 -36.41 -0.59 2.61
CA TYR A 225 -35.85 -1.75 3.29
C TYR A 225 -34.33 -1.72 3.33
N GLY A 226 -33.64 -1.37 2.22
CA GLY A 226 -32.20 -1.21 2.15
C GLY A 226 -31.69 -0.16 3.14
N CYS A 227 -32.38 0.98 3.24
CA CYS A 227 -32.04 2.02 4.23
C CYS A 227 -32.24 1.52 5.67
N ALA A 228 -33.33 0.76 5.95
CA ALA A 228 -33.58 0.19 7.26
C ALA A 228 -32.51 -0.87 7.62
N LEU A 229 -32.10 -1.71 6.67
CA LEU A 229 -31.04 -2.69 6.82
C LEU A 229 -29.69 -2.02 7.13
N GLN A 230 -29.33 -0.95 6.40
CA GLN A 230 -28.13 -0.18 6.70
C GLN A 230 -28.19 0.42 8.11
N HIS A 231 -29.30 0.95 8.52
CA HIS A 231 -29.50 1.47 9.87
C HIS A 231 -29.35 0.34 10.92
N HIS A 232 -29.87 -0.84 10.65
CA HIS A 232 -29.69 -2.02 11.50
C HIS A 232 -28.20 -2.38 11.61
N PHE A 233 -27.48 -2.46 10.49
CA PHE A 233 -26.05 -2.78 10.48
C PHE A 233 -25.25 -1.74 11.28
N SER A 234 -25.48 -0.45 11.07
CA SER A 234 -24.75 0.61 11.77
C SER A 234 -24.96 0.61 13.29
N ARG A 235 -26.06 -0.01 13.78
CA ARG A 235 -26.35 -0.12 15.21
C ARG A 235 -25.88 -1.42 15.85
N HIS A 236 -25.89 -2.51 15.11
CA HIS A 236 -25.68 -3.86 15.66
C HIS A 236 -24.37 -4.50 15.21
N ILE A 237 -23.77 -3.98 14.13
CA ILE A 237 -22.46 -4.38 13.63
C ILE A 237 -21.58 -3.12 13.66
N SER A 238 -21.25 -2.69 14.89
CA SER A 238 -20.57 -1.41 15.12
C SER A 238 -19.12 -1.37 14.64
N HIS A 239 -18.50 -2.52 14.42
CA HIS A 239 -17.11 -2.65 13.99
C HIS A 239 -17.00 -3.70 12.89
N GLY A 240 -16.13 -3.41 11.92
CA GLY A 240 -15.79 -4.36 10.87
C GLY A 240 -16.65 -4.32 9.61
N LEU A 241 -17.74 -3.57 9.56
CA LEU A 241 -18.59 -3.42 8.36
C LEU A 241 -18.70 -1.96 7.96
N GLN A 242 -18.12 -1.60 6.83
CA GLN A 242 -18.13 -0.24 6.28
C GLN A 242 -18.96 -0.20 4.98
N LEU A 243 -20.01 0.61 4.93
CA LEU A 243 -20.73 0.88 3.69
C LEU A 243 -19.84 1.72 2.76
N LEU A 244 -19.62 1.25 1.54
CA LEU A 244 -18.86 1.95 0.50
C LEU A 244 -19.81 2.61 -0.50
N GLU A 245 -20.89 1.91 -0.88
CA GLU A 245 -21.82 2.38 -1.88
C GLU A 245 -23.23 1.81 -1.63
N LEU A 246 -24.24 2.63 -1.88
CA LEU A 246 -25.64 2.21 -1.90
C LEU A 246 -26.29 2.82 -3.15
N GLN A 247 -26.82 1.98 -4.00
CA GLN A 247 -27.54 2.36 -5.22
C GLN A 247 -28.85 1.58 -5.32
N GLY A 248 -29.90 2.22 -5.80
CA GLY A 248 -31.14 1.48 -6.04
C GLY A 248 -32.36 2.33 -6.32
N ASN A 249 -33.45 1.62 -6.47
CA ASN A 249 -34.79 2.14 -6.63
C ASN A 249 -35.79 1.25 -5.85
N GLU A 250 -37.08 1.46 -6.06
CA GLU A 250 -38.15 0.71 -5.38
C GLU A 250 -38.11 -0.81 -5.65
N GLN A 251 -37.51 -1.24 -6.76
CA GLN A 251 -37.48 -2.65 -7.19
C GLN A 251 -36.18 -3.37 -6.84
N GLN A 252 -35.06 -2.66 -6.80
CA GLN A 252 -33.75 -3.26 -6.51
C GLN A 252 -32.83 -2.28 -5.79
N VAL A 253 -32.10 -2.79 -4.79
CA VAL A 253 -31.04 -2.09 -4.10
C VAL A 253 -29.76 -2.92 -4.13
N LYS A 254 -28.65 -2.25 -4.45
CA LYS A 254 -27.29 -2.81 -4.36
C LYS A 254 -26.52 -2.06 -3.28
N MET A 255 -25.90 -2.79 -2.40
CA MET A 255 -25.10 -2.26 -1.30
C MET A 255 -23.71 -2.91 -1.35
N HIS A 256 -22.69 -2.09 -1.39
CA HIS A 256 -21.30 -2.53 -1.33
C HIS A 256 -20.72 -2.18 0.01
N TYR A 257 -20.15 -3.18 0.67
CA TYR A 257 -19.48 -3.05 1.95
C TYR A 257 -18.05 -3.54 1.85
N ARG A 258 -17.24 -3.04 2.77
CA ARG A 258 -16.00 -3.68 3.18
C ARG A 258 -16.18 -4.28 4.55
N VAL A 259 -15.91 -5.57 4.67
CA VAL A 259 -15.80 -6.28 5.95
C VAL A 259 -14.35 -6.29 6.35
N SER A 260 -14.01 -5.94 7.60
CA SER A 260 -12.64 -5.98 8.07
C SER A 260 -12.55 -6.24 9.57
N ALA A 261 -11.55 -7.02 10.00
CA ALA A 261 -11.28 -7.27 11.42
C ALA A 261 -9.80 -7.65 11.62
N LEU A 262 -9.25 -7.38 12.80
CA LEU A 262 -7.88 -7.77 13.14
C LEU A 262 -7.78 -9.30 13.35
N ALA A 263 -8.78 -9.91 13.96
CA ALA A 263 -8.84 -11.34 14.20
C ALA A 263 -9.83 -12.03 13.26
N ARG A 264 -9.51 -13.24 12.81
CA ARG A 264 -10.38 -14.06 11.95
C ARG A 264 -11.76 -14.29 12.57
N ALA A 265 -11.81 -14.55 13.87
CA ALA A 265 -13.08 -14.73 14.58
C ALA A 265 -14.01 -13.51 14.47
N GLY A 266 -13.48 -12.29 14.63
CA GLY A 266 -14.26 -11.06 14.48
C GLY A 266 -14.74 -10.84 13.05
N PHE A 267 -13.94 -11.22 12.04
CA PHE A 267 -14.34 -11.20 10.63
C PHE A 267 -15.51 -12.16 10.38
N ASP A 268 -15.42 -13.41 10.87
CA ASP A 268 -16.45 -14.44 10.72
C ASP A 268 -17.74 -14.08 11.49
N GLU A 269 -17.61 -13.46 12.68
CA GLU A 269 -18.76 -12.93 13.45
C GLU A 269 -19.50 -11.83 12.68
N CYS A 270 -18.76 -10.91 12.06
CA CYS A 270 -19.35 -9.85 11.23
C CYS A 270 -20.14 -10.43 10.06
N LEU A 271 -19.57 -11.40 9.33
CA LEU A 271 -20.26 -12.09 8.23
C LEU A 271 -21.51 -12.81 8.71
N SER A 272 -21.42 -13.55 9.81
CA SER A 272 -22.57 -14.28 10.39
C SER A 272 -23.68 -13.33 10.83
N ALA A 273 -23.35 -12.12 11.29
CA ALA A 273 -24.37 -11.12 11.63
C ALA A 273 -25.08 -10.57 10.37
N VAL A 274 -24.33 -10.35 9.29
CA VAL A 274 -24.92 -9.97 8.00
C VAL A 274 -25.82 -11.08 7.46
N GLU A 275 -25.37 -12.34 7.47
CA GLU A 275 -26.16 -13.50 7.01
C GLU A 275 -27.50 -13.59 7.74
N ARG A 276 -27.49 -13.53 9.07
CA ARG A 276 -28.71 -13.56 9.89
C ARG A 276 -29.68 -12.42 9.56
N ALA A 277 -29.16 -11.22 9.29
CA ALA A 277 -30.00 -10.08 8.93
C ALA A 277 -30.63 -10.28 7.54
N LEU A 278 -29.90 -10.85 6.58
CA LEU A 278 -30.44 -11.17 5.24
C LEU A 278 -31.43 -12.31 5.26
N GLU A 279 -31.24 -13.34 6.09
CA GLU A 279 -32.25 -14.39 6.32
C GLU A 279 -33.56 -13.81 6.89
N ASN A 280 -33.46 -12.82 7.78
CA ASN A 280 -34.65 -12.13 8.29
C ASN A 280 -35.33 -11.33 7.19
N ALA A 281 -34.58 -10.68 6.29
CA ALA A 281 -35.12 -10.00 5.12
C ALA A 281 -35.93 -10.96 4.24
N GLN A 282 -35.37 -12.11 3.94
CA GLN A 282 -36.06 -13.14 3.12
C GLN A 282 -37.37 -13.62 3.75
N ARG A 283 -37.43 -13.73 5.09
CA ARG A 283 -38.68 -14.09 5.81
C ARG A 283 -39.77 -13.02 5.70
N THR A 284 -39.41 -11.77 5.40
CA THR A 284 -40.36 -10.67 5.19
C THR A 284 -40.74 -10.48 3.70
N GLY A 285 -40.29 -11.38 2.80
CA GLY A 285 -40.65 -11.35 1.38
C GLY A 285 -39.65 -10.59 0.49
N VAL A 286 -38.56 -10.05 1.06
CA VAL A 286 -37.51 -9.40 0.27
C VAL A 286 -36.49 -10.43 -0.21
N ALA A 287 -36.33 -10.58 -1.52
CA ALA A 287 -35.26 -11.43 -2.05
C ALA A 287 -33.89 -10.78 -1.77
N ALA A 288 -33.11 -11.39 -0.90
CA ALA A 288 -31.80 -10.91 -0.49
C ALA A 288 -30.72 -11.90 -0.91
N ARG A 289 -29.67 -11.39 -1.54
CA ARG A 289 -28.47 -12.17 -1.92
C ARG A 289 -27.24 -11.40 -1.50
N PHE A 290 -26.19 -12.11 -1.13
CA PHE A 290 -24.88 -11.50 -0.94
C PHE A 290 -23.80 -12.30 -1.67
N GLN A 291 -22.72 -11.62 -2.02
CA GLN A 291 -21.52 -12.20 -2.59
C GLN A 291 -20.33 -11.62 -1.85
N LEU A 292 -19.53 -12.50 -1.26
CA LEU A 292 -18.25 -12.15 -0.66
C LEU A 292 -17.16 -12.24 -1.73
N GLY A 293 -16.34 -11.21 -1.82
CA GLY A 293 -15.12 -11.20 -2.64
C GLY A 293 -14.00 -12.03 -2.01
N ASP A 294 -12.83 -12.01 -2.63
CA ASP A 294 -11.65 -12.71 -2.11
C ASP A 294 -11.25 -12.12 -0.76
N VAL A 295 -11.00 -13.01 0.19
CA VAL A 295 -10.56 -12.61 1.53
C VAL A 295 -9.07 -12.32 1.51
N VAL A 296 -8.72 -11.10 1.91
CA VAL A 296 -7.34 -10.74 2.21
C VAL A 296 -7.00 -11.25 3.61
N GLU A 297 -6.02 -12.14 3.70
CA GLU A 297 -5.57 -12.74 4.95
C GLU A 297 -4.66 -11.78 5.74
N ASN A 298 -4.58 -11.99 7.07
CA ASN A 298 -3.62 -11.26 7.90
C ASN A 298 -2.24 -11.91 7.78
N MET A 299 -1.24 -11.12 7.42
CA MET A 299 0.14 -11.59 7.22
C MET A 299 0.88 -11.92 8.52
N ALA A 300 0.31 -11.63 9.69
CA ALA A 300 0.98 -11.80 10.99
C ALA A 300 1.52 -13.21 11.21
N ALA A 301 0.76 -14.25 10.82
CA ALA A 301 1.19 -15.63 10.96
C ALA A 301 2.44 -15.96 10.13
N ASN A 302 2.50 -15.46 8.90
CA ASN A 302 3.65 -15.63 8.00
C ASN A 302 4.88 -14.88 8.53
N VAL A 303 4.70 -13.64 8.98
CA VAL A 303 5.78 -12.81 9.56
C VAL A 303 6.33 -13.46 10.83
N ALA A 304 5.47 -14.02 11.68
CA ALA A 304 5.91 -14.72 12.90
C ALA A 304 6.73 -15.99 12.60
N GLN A 305 6.47 -16.67 11.47
CA GLN A 305 7.25 -17.83 11.02
C GLN A 305 8.61 -17.45 10.40
N SER A 306 8.81 -16.17 10.04
CA SER A 306 10.05 -15.66 9.46
C SER A 306 10.67 -14.54 10.33
N PRO A 307 11.18 -14.87 11.52
CA PRO A 307 11.72 -13.89 12.46
C PRO A 307 12.97 -13.18 11.94
N LEU A 308 13.59 -13.66 10.88
CA LEU A 308 14.79 -13.08 10.28
C LEU A 308 14.48 -11.68 9.71
N ALA A 309 13.35 -11.50 9.04
CA ALA A 309 12.97 -10.21 8.49
C ALA A 309 12.89 -9.12 9.58
N LEU A 310 12.22 -9.44 10.69
CA LEU A 310 12.11 -8.52 11.83
C LEU A 310 13.50 -8.20 12.45
N LYS A 311 14.35 -9.21 12.62
CA LYS A 311 15.70 -9.05 13.19
C LYS A 311 16.58 -8.17 12.30
N VAL A 312 16.58 -8.39 10.99
CA VAL A 312 17.36 -7.60 10.03
C VAL A 312 16.91 -6.14 10.06
N ALA A 313 15.60 -5.89 10.01
CA ALA A 313 15.07 -4.54 10.05
C ALA A 313 15.37 -3.81 11.36
N GLN A 314 15.16 -4.46 12.52
CA GLN A 314 15.43 -3.87 13.83
C GLN A 314 16.91 -3.59 14.03
N ARG A 315 17.82 -4.49 13.60
CA ARG A 315 19.26 -4.28 13.69
C ARG A 315 19.69 -3.06 12.87
N ALA A 316 19.26 -2.98 11.62
CA ALA A 316 19.57 -1.87 10.73
C ALA A 316 19.05 -0.52 11.28
N ALA A 317 17.84 -0.49 11.82
CA ALA A 317 17.28 0.71 12.42
C ALA A 317 18.09 1.18 13.65
N ARG A 318 18.51 0.26 14.52
CA ARG A 318 19.37 0.60 15.68
C ARG A 318 20.73 1.15 15.27
N GLN A 319 21.30 0.69 14.16
CA GLN A 319 22.55 1.26 13.62
C GLN A 319 22.34 2.71 13.15
N CYS A 320 21.13 3.07 12.75
CA CYS A 320 20.74 4.45 12.44
C CYS A 320 20.24 5.23 13.69
N GLY A 321 20.39 4.69 14.90
CA GLY A 321 19.98 5.35 16.15
C GLY A 321 18.46 5.33 16.40
N LEU A 322 17.72 4.42 15.78
CA LEU A 322 16.27 4.32 15.88
C LEU A 322 15.81 2.94 16.35
N ASP A 323 14.84 2.91 17.26
CA ASP A 323 14.09 1.69 17.55
C ASP A 323 12.87 1.60 16.62
N LEU A 324 12.81 0.52 15.84
CA LEU A 324 11.74 0.30 14.88
C LEU A 324 10.43 -0.07 15.59
N ALA A 325 9.41 0.73 15.42
CA ALA A 325 8.09 0.44 15.96
C ALA A 325 7.36 -0.57 15.06
N THR A 326 6.86 -1.66 15.64
CA THR A 326 5.98 -2.59 14.92
C THR A 326 4.53 -2.15 14.99
N GLY A 327 3.74 -2.45 13.96
CA GLY A 327 2.34 -2.05 13.88
C GLY A 327 1.50 -2.88 12.93
N CYS A 328 0.21 -2.52 12.88
CA CYS A 328 -0.77 -3.07 11.97
C CYS A 328 -1.00 -2.10 10.81
N ALA A 329 -1.00 -2.62 9.59
CA ALA A 329 -1.45 -1.91 8.42
C ALA A 329 -2.98 -1.79 8.43
N LEU A 330 -3.50 -0.57 8.30
CA LEU A 330 -4.94 -0.31 8.17
C LEU A 330 -5.43 -0.41 6.72
N THR A 331 -4.51 -0.49 5.78
CA THR A 331 -4.74 -0.76 4.36
C THR A 331 -4.36 -2.21 4.03
N THR A 332 -4.51 -2.61 2.78
CA THR A 332 -4.06 -3.93 2.30
C THR A 332 -2.65 -3.80 1.72
N PRO A 333 -1.59 -4.13 2.49
CA PRO A 333 -0.22 -4.08 1.98
C PRO A 333 0.05 -5.27 1.05
N MET A 334 1.09 -5.18 0.21
CA MET A 334 1.52 -6.29 -0.65
C MET A 334 1.74 -7.58 0.15
N GLY A 335 2.30 -7.49 1.35
CA GLY A 335 2.51 -8.62 2.23
C GLY A 335 1.26 -9.44 2.52
N ALA A 336 0.09 -8.80 2.60
CA ALA A 336 -1.18 -9.47 2.78
C ALA A 336 -1.57 -10.34 1.57
N HIS A 337 -1.29 -9.87 0.34
CA HIS A 337 -1.50 -10.66 -0.87
C HIS A 337 -0.53 -11.84 -0.97
N LEU A 338 0.70 -11.69 -0.42
CA LEU A 338 1.73 -12.72 -0.43
C LEU A 338 1.52 -13.77 0.66
N ALA A 339 0.78 -13.43 1.71
CA ALA A 339 0.47 -14.35 2.80
C ALA A 339 -0.22 -15.63 2.31
N ARG A 340 -1.04 -15.55 1.26
CA ARG A 340 -1.68 -16.71 0.61
C ARG A 340 -0.68 -17.73 0.01
N PHE A 341 0.55 -17.31 -0.28
CA PHE A 341 1.63 -18.16 -0.75
C PHE A 341 2.59 -18.61 0.36
N GLY A 342 2.27 -18.31 1.62
CA GLY A 342 3.15 -18.60 2.76
C GLY A 342 4.35 -17.67 2.88
N ILE A 343 4.38 -16.54 2.15
CA ILE A 343 5.51 -15.62 2.09
C ILE A 343 5.34 -14.53 3.15
N ALA A 344 6.38 -14.36 3.99
CA ALA A 344 6.48 -13.27 4.94
C ALA A 344 7.04 -12.02 4.23
N CYS A 345 6.23 -10.95 4.18
CA CYS A 345 6.64 -9.68 3.58
C CYS A 345 6.11 -8.50 4.41
N PRO A 346 6.72 -8.20 5.58
CA PRO A 346 6.34 -7.04 6.36
C PRO A 346 6.60 -5.75 5.58
N SER A 347 5.89 -4.68 5.93
CA SER A 347 5.97 -3.40 5.22
C SER A 347 6.80 -2.39 6.00
N LEU A 348 7.86 -1.86 5.36
CA LEU A 348 8.69 -0.78 5.89
C LEU A 348 8.09 0.59 5.55
N SER A 349 8.23 1.53 6.48
CA SER A 349 7.88 2.93 6.25
C SER A 349 8.88 3.64 5.34
N ILE A 350 8.36 4.59 4.58
CA ILE A 350 9.14 5.35 3.58
C ILE A 350 9.21 6.85 3.88
N GLY A 351 8.81 7.29 5.06
CA GLY A 351 8.85 8.71 5.42
C GLY A 351 7.66 9.52 4.90
N GLY A 352 6.52 8.88 4.64
CA GLY A 352 5.32 9.55 4.15
C GLY A 352 4.07 9.24 4.96
N PHE A 353 3.00 9.99 4.72
CA PHE A 353 1.77 9.95 5.50
C PHE A 353 0.55 10.20 4.60
N ASN A 354 -0.62 9.70 5.00
CA ASN A 354 -1.92 9.89 4.34
C ASN A 354 -1.94 9.46 2.86
N PHE A 355 -1.26 8.40 2.50
CA PHE A 355 -0.96 8.01 1.12
C PHE A 355 -2.18 7.90 0.19
N ALA A 356 -3.30 7.39 0.69
CA ALA A 356 -4.51 7.17 -0.11
C ALA A 356 -5.42 8.39 -0.20
N THR A 357 -4.92 9.60 0.14
CA THR A 357 -5.73 10.81 0.18
C THR A 357 -5.10 11.98 -0.59
N ARG A 358 -5.88 13.03 -0.84
CA ARG A 358 -5.38 14.31 -1.37
C ARG A 358 -4.45 15.04 -0.39
N LYS A 359 -4.42 14.60 0.87
CA LYS A 359 -3.59 15.13 1.95
C LYS A 359 -2.31 14.32 2.17
N ALA A 360 -1.94 13.50 1.16
CA ALA A 360 -0.68 12.78 1.18
C ALA A 360 0.50 13.74 1.24
N LEU A 361 1.49 13.41 2.04
CA LEU A 361 2.75 14.14 2.13
C LEU A 361 3.94 13.19 2.32
N LEU A 362 5.13 13.67 1.94
CA LEU A 362 6.41 13.03 2.21
C LEU A 362 7.27 13.97 3.04
N SER A 363 8.02 13.42 4.00
CA SER A 363 9.10 14.12 4.68
C SER A 363 10.43 13.74 4.04
N LEU A 364 11.20 14.71 3.56
CA LEU A 364 12.51 14.45 2.96
C LEU A 364 13.44 13.76 3.97
N GLN A 365 13.53 14.27 5.19
CA GLN A 365 14.36 13.67 6.24
C GLN A 365 13.86 12.29 6.65
N GLY A 366 12.53 12.09 6.67
CA GLY A 366 11.93 10.78 6.90
C GLY A 366 12.27 9.78 5.80
N MET A 367 12.25 10.20 4.53
CA MET A 367 12.67 9.36 3.40
C MET A 367 14.16 9.03 3.46
N GLN A 368 15.01 10.01 3.76
CA GLN A 368 16.46 9.81 3.89
C GLN A 368 16.78 8.81 4.99
N LEU A 369 16.17 8.94 6.18
CA LEU A 369 16.35 8.00 7.28
C LEU A 369 15.87 6.59 6.93
N SER A 370 14.73 6.46 6.23
CA SER A 370 14.25 5.17 5.73
C SER A 370 15.24 4.54 4.74
N GLY A 371 15.85 5.35 3.86
CA GLY A 371 16.91 4.92 2.95
C GLY A 371 18.16 4.45 3.67
N GLU A 372 18.59 5.14 4.72
CA GLU A 372 19.72 4.75 5.57
C GLU A 372 19.47 3.40 6.25
N ILE A 373 18.27 3.18 6.80
CA ILE A 373 17.90 1.89 7.40
C ILE A 373 17.98 0.77 6.36
N MET A 374 17.42 0.99 5.16
CA MET A 374 17.49 0.03 4.06
C MET A 374 18.93 -0.23 3.59
N ALA A 375 19.79 0.80 3.57
CA ALA A 375 21.21 0.67 3.26
C ALA A 375 21.92 -0.24 4.26
N GLN A 376 21.67 -0.04 5.56
CA GLN A 376 22.28 -0.84 6.61
C GLN A 376 21.88 -2.33 6.55
N MET A 377 20.63 -2.63 6.10
CA MET A 377 20.23 -4.02 5.85
C MET A 377 21.13 -4.71 4.81
N VAL A 378 21.59 -3.96 3.81
CA VAL A 378 22.40 -4.49 2.68
C VAL A 378 23.89 -4.48 3.02
N ILE A 379 24.38 -3.46 3.73
CA ILE A 379 25.80 -3.25 4.04
C ILE A 379 26.27 -4.18 5.13
N ASP A 380 25.55 -4.29 6.24
CA ASP A 380 26.03 -4.97 7.45
C ASP A 380 25.37 -6.33 7.72
N GLY A 381 24.27 -6.62 7.10
CA GLY A 381 23.57 -7.92 7.10
C GLY A 381 23.02 -8.34 8.45
#